data_4e0126d7198cad07500fe6d4a910eec2
#
_entry.id   4e0126d7198cad07500fe6d4a910eec2
#
_cell.length_a   1.000
_cell.length_b   1.000
_cell.length_c   1.000
_cell.angle_alpha   90.00
_cell.angle_beta   90.00
_cell.angle_gamma   90.00
#
_symmetry.space_group_name_H-M   'P 1'
#
loop_
_entity.id
_entity.type
_entity.pdbx_description
1 polymer ?
#
loop_
_entity_poly.entity_id
_entity_poly.type
_entity_poly.pdbx_seq_one_letter_code
_entity_poly.pdbx_strand_id
1 'polypeptide(L)'
;MSKTVKGTLYTVVAGIAWGLSGTSGQYLMAHGISALVLTNLRLIIAGLALVFLTYATAKDKLYTFLKDRKSLLSLLLFAVFGLFLNQFAYLSAIQETNAGTATVLQYVCPVGILVYTCMKDRVAPTLVEIISIGLAIGGTFLIATHGKVDQLSVTPLGLFWGLFSALTYALYIILPIALIKKWGSMLVIGVGMVISGVVALPFTGVLQASIPTNLDFLFAFAGIIIIGTVFAYTAFLKGASLIGPVKSSLLASIEPISAVFFAFLIMKEQFYAIDFVGMAMILLAVTIISLKDLLLEIKSK
;
A
#
# COMPACT_ATOMS: atom_id res chain seq x y z
N MET A 1 -27.54 -12.07 0.34
CA MET A 1 -26.55 -11.29 1.07
C MET A 1 -26.87 -9.81 0.95
N SER A 2 -26.90 -9.07 2.09
CA SER A 2 -27.10 -7.61 2.09
C SER A 2 -25.94 -6.89 1.39
N LYS A 3 -26.18 -5.65 0.93
CA LYS A 3 -25.13 -4.80 0.31
C LYS A 3 -23.93 -4.60 1.27
N THR A 4 -24.24 -4.45 2.56
CA THR A 4 -23.21 -4.28 3.59
C THR A 4 -22.33 -5.53 3.71
N VAL A 5 -22.90 -6.71 3.79
CA VAL A 5 -22.12 -7.97 3.90
C VAL A 5 -21.26 -8.19 2.65
N LYS A 6 -21.79 -7.93 1.46
CA LYS A 6 -21.01 -8.00 0.21
C LYS A 6 -19.85 -7.02 0.21
N GLY A 7 -20.08 -5.76 0.61
CA GLY A 7 -19.05 -4.74 0.66
C GLY A 7 -17.94 -5.07 1.66
N THR A 8 -18.31 -5.54 2.86
CA THR A 8 -17.37 -6.02 3.88
C THR A 8 -16.50 -7.17 3.34
N LEU A 9 -17.13 -8.17 2.70
CA LEU A 9 -16.41 -9.32 2.16
C LEU A 9 -15.40 -8.90 1.07
N TYR A 10 -15.82 -8.06 0.12
CA TYR A 10 -14.92 -7.55 -0.92
C TYR A 10 -13.72 -6.83 -0.34
N THR A 11 -13.91 -6.00 0.68
CA THR A 11 -12.83 -5.22 1.30
C THR A 11 -11.87 -6.10 2.09
N VAL A 12 -12.39 -7.03 2.90
CA VAL A 12 -11.57 -7.95 3.69
C VAL A 12 -10.74 -8.86 2.78
N VAL A 13 -11.34 -9.41 1.73
CA VAL A 13 -10.61 -10.26 0.76
C VAL A 13 -9.54 -9.46 0.01
N ALA A 14 -9.80 -8.19 -0.30
CA ALA A 14 -8.79 -7.31 -0.89
C ALA A 14 -7.59 -7.08 0.06
N GLY A 15 -7.84 -6.83 1.35
CA GLY A 15 -6.77 -6.68 2.35
C GLY A 15 -5.94 -7.96 2.51
N ILE A 16 -6.60 -9.13 2.53
CA ILE A 16 -5.90 -10.42 2.55
C ILE A 16 -5.05 -10.62 1.29
N ALA A 17 -5.58 -10.25 0.12
CA ALA A 17 -4.87 -10.35 -1.14
C ALA A 17 -3.64 -9.42 -1.19
N TRP A 18 -3.70 -8.24 -0.58
CA TRP A 18 -2.54 -7.36 -0.44
C TRP A 18 -1.46 -7.95 0.47
N GLY A 19 -1.83 -8.56 1.59
CA GLY A 19 -0.88 -9.28 2.45
C GLY A 19 -0.16 -10.43 1.72
N LEU A 20 -0.90 -11.23 0.95
CA LEU A 20 -0.31 -12.27 0.09
C LEU A 20 0.61 -11.67 -0.98
N SER A 21 0.24 -10.51 -1.54
CA SER A 21 1.06 -9.79 -2.53
C SER A 21 2.43 -9.40 -1.98
N GLY A 22 2.49 -8.89 -0.75
CA GLY A 22 3.76 -8.55 -0.09
C GLY A 22 4.67 -9.77 0.04
N THR A 23 4.14 -10.89 0.51
CA THR A 23 4.87 -12.15 0.63
C THR A 23 5.29 -12.72 -0.74
N SER A 24 4.45 -12.60 -1.76
CA SER A 24 4.81 -12.98 -3.13
C SER A 24 5.97 -12.13 -3.66
N GLY A 25 5.97 -10.83 -3.37
CA GLY A 25 7.09 -9.93 -3.68
C GLY A 25 8.36 -10.32 -2.94
N GLN A 26 8.27 -10.66 -1.66
CA GLN A 26 9.39 -11.15 -0.85
C GLN A 26 10.00 -12.42 -1.45
N TYR A 27 9.15 -13.38 -1.84
CA TYR A 27 9.60 -14.61 -2.49
C TYR A 27 10.38 -14.33 -3.78
N LEU A 28 9.85 -13.49 -4.66
CA LEU A 28 10.50 -13.13 -5.93
C LEU A 28 11.86 -12.45 -5.71
N MET A 29 11.95 -11.54 -4.73
CA MET A 29 13.20 -10.86 -4.39
C MET A 29 14.22 -11.80 -3.75
N ALA A 30 13.81 -12.72 -2.90
CA ALA A 30 14.67 -13.76 -2.32
C ALA A 30 15.27 -14.69 -3.40
N HIS A 31 14.62 -14.78 -4.58
CA HIS A 31 15.10 -15.60 -5.70
C HIS A 31 15.74 -14.77 -6.83
N GLY A 32 16.26 -13.58 -6.51
CA GLY A 32 17.17 -12.83 -7.39
C GLY A 32 16.53 -11.71 -8.21
N ILE A 33 15.22 -11.41 -8.07
CA ILE A 33 14.63 -10.23 -8.67
C ILE A 33 14.85 -9.03 -7.74
N SER A 34 15.46 -7.95 -8.22
CA SER A 34 15.60 -6.73 -7.41
C SER A 34 14.26 -6.02 -7.19
N ALA A 35 14.12 -5.31 -6.08
CA ALA A 35 12.93 -4.50 -5.78
C ALA A 35 12.60 -3.53 -6.93
N LEU A 36 13.63 -2.97 -7.57
CA LEU A 36 13.49 -2.02 -8.67
C LEU A 36 12.88 -2.67 -9.94
N VAL A 37 13.39 -3.85 -10.32
CA VAL A 37 12.88 -4.65 -11.45
C VAL A 37 11.44 -5.08 -11.17
N LEU A 38 11.19 -5.61 -9.97
CA LEU A 38 9.85 -6.07 -9.58
C LEU A 38 8.82 -4.92 -9.56
N THR A 39 9.22 -3.74 -9.06
CA THR A 39 8.39 -2.53 -9.11
C THR A 39 7.98 -2.21 -10.54
N ASN A 40 8.95 -2.20 -11.47
CA ASN A 40 8.68 -1.86 -12.87
C ASN A 40 7.74 -2.87 -13.54
N LEU A 41 8.03 -4.16 -13.40
CA LEU A 41 7.19 -5.24 -13.94
C LEU A 41 5.75 -5.16 -13.41
N ARG A 42 5.59 -4.98 -12.11
CA ARG A 42 4.28 -4.83 -11.46
C ARG A 42 3.52 -3.63 -12.03
N LEU A 43 4.17 -2.47 -12.15
CA LEU A 43 3.55 -1.25 -12.65
C LEU A 43 3.11 -1.38 -14.11
N ILE A 44 3.94 -1.94 -14.98
CA ILE A 44 3.60 -2.11 -16.39
C ILE A 44 2.48 -3.15 -16.55
N ILE A 45 2.67 -4.36 -16.03
CA ILE A 45 1.76 -5.47 -16.32
C ILE A 45 0.39 -5.24 -15.67
N ALA A 46 0.37 -4.88 -14.38
CA ALA A 46 -0.89 -4.60 -13.70
C ALA A 46 -1.55 -3.32 -14.21
N GLY A 47 -0.75 -2.30 -14.55
CA GLY A 47 -1.24 -1.07 -15.17
C GLY A 47 -1.93 -1.33 -16.50
N LEU A 48 -1.31 -2.13 -17.40
CA LEU A 48 -1.91 -2.53 -18.68
C LEU A 48 -3.21 -3.31 -18.47
N ALA A 49 -3.25 -4.24 -17.50
CA ALA A 49 -4.46 -4.99 -17.18
C ALA A 49 -5.60 -4.06 -16.70
N LEU A 50 -5.31 -3.09 -15.81
CA LEU A 50 -6.31 -2.12 -15.34
C LEU A 50 -6.75 -1.16 -16.45
N VAL A 51 -5.85 -0.74 -17.34
CA VAL A 51 -6.19 0.06 -18.52
C VAL A 51 -7.10 -0.73 -19.47
N PHE A 52 -6.80 -2.00 -19.70
CA PHE A 52 -7.66 -2.88 -20.50
C PHE A 52 -9.05 -3.03 -19.89
N LEU A 53 -9.16 -3.26 -18.57
CA LEU A 53 -10.44 -3.30 -17.87
C LEU A 53 -11.18 -1.96 -17.96
N THR A 54 -10.46 -0.83 -17.86
CA THR A 54 -11.04 0.50 -18.04
C THR A 54 -11.53 0.69 -19.47
N TYR A 55 -10.77 0.26 -20.46
CA TYR A 55 -11.18 0.31 -21.86
C TYR A 55 -12.44 -0.51 -22.12
N ALA A 56 -12.54 -1.71 -21.54
CA ALA A 56 -13.70 -2.58 -21.69
C ALA A 56 -14.97 -2.02 -21.00
N THR A 57 -14.82 -1.24 -19.92
CA THR A 57 -15.96 -0.78 -19.11
C THR A 57 -16.29 0.69 -19.26
N ALA A 58 -15.34 1.54 -19.66
CA ALA A 58 -15.48 3.00 -19.72
C ALA A 58 -14.61 3.64 -20.82
N LYS A 59 -14.67 3.09 -22.04
CA LYS A 59 -13.84 3.49 -23.20
C LYS A 59 -13.86 4.98 -23.47
N ASP A 60 -15.04 5.61 -23.54
CA ASP A 60 -15.17 7.04 -23.85
C ASP A 60 -14.54 7.92 -22.79
N LYS A 61 -14.64 7.51 -21.53
CA LYS A 61 -14.01 8.20 -20.41
C LYS A 61 -12.50 8.15 -20.49
N LEU A 62 -11.93 7.01 -20.90
CA LEU A 62 -10.50 6.85 -21.11
C LEU A 62 -10.00 7.77 -22.23
N TYR A 63 -10.69 7.82 -23.38
CA TYR A 63 -10.31 8.71 -24.49
C TYR A 63 -10.41 10.19 -24.11
N THR A 64 -11.43 10.57 -23.36
CA THR A 64 -11.59 11.95 -22.88
C THR A 64 -10.48 12.33 -21.91
N PHE A 65 -10.12 11.40 -21.00
CA PHE A 65 -9.00 11.58 -20.06
C PHE A 65 -7.67 11.80 -20.80
N LEU A 66 -7.36 10.99 -21.80
CA LEU A 66 -6.11 11.10 -22.55
C LEU A 66 -5.97 12.41 -23.35
N LYS A 67 -7.06 13.15 -23.55
CA LYS A 67 -7.06 14.49 -24.17
C LYS A 67 -6.95 15.61 -23.14
N ASP A 68 -7.17 15.36 -21.86
CA ASP A 68 -7.09 16.38 -20.81
C ASP A 68 -5.65 16.56 -20.30
N ARG A 69 -4.93 17.52 -20.91
CA ARG A 69 -3.52 17.81 -20.58
C ARG A 69 -3.29 18.16 -19.11
N LYS A 70 -4.24 18.83 -18.44
CA LYS A 70 -4.12 19.17 -17.02
C LYS A 70 -4.18 17.93 -16.15
N SER A 71 -5.12 17.03 -16.44
CA SER A 71 -5.22 15.74 -15.74
C SER A 71 -4.00 14.85 -15.98
N LEU A 72 -3.45 14.84 -17.20
CA LEU A 72 -2.24 14.09 -17.52
C LEU A 72 -1.00 14.60 -16.78
N LEU A 73 -0.83 15.93 -16.66
CA LEU A 73 0.28 16.51 -15.90
C LEU A 73 0.18 16.19 -14.40
N SER A 74 -1.02 16.31 -13.82
CA SER A 74 -1.27 15.91 -12.43
C SER A 74 -1.08 14.42 -12.24
N LEU A 75 -1.45 13.60 -13.24
CA LEU A 75 -1.22 12.16 -13.21
C LEU A 75 0.27 11.81 -13.27
N LEU A 76 1.09 12.55 -14.01
CA LEU A 76 2.54 12.32 -14.08
C LEU A 76 3.19 12.51 -12.70
N LEU A 77 2.80 13.55 -11.95
CA LEU A 77 3.27 13.74 -10.58
C LEU A 77 2.86 12.58 -9.68
N PHE A 78 1.61 12.15 -9.78
CA PHE A 78 1.14 10.98 -9.04
C PHE A 78 1.85 9.69 -9.47
N ALA A 79 2.11 9.50 -10.76
CA ALA A 79 2.80 8.33 -11.30
C ALA A 79 4.22 8.19 -10.72
N VAL A 80 4.96 9.30 -10.64
CA VAL A 80 6.34 9.29 -10.12
C VAL A 80 6.36 9.19 -8.59
N PHE A 81 5.71 10.11 -7.90
CA PHE A 81 5.83 10.26 -6.44
C PHE A 81 4.85 9.39 -5.67
N GLY A 82 3.65 9.17 -6.18
CA GLY A 82 2.63 8.35 -5.52
C GLY A 82 2.71 6.88 -5.90
N LEU A 83 2.97 6.52 -7.16
CA LEU A 83 2.97 5.12 -7.58
C LEU A 83 4.38 4.51 -7.58
N PHE A 84 5.30 5.03 -8.40
CA PHE A 84 6.63 4.44 -8.51
C PHE A 84 7.37 4.46 -7.17
N LEU A 85 7.50 5.65 -6.59
CA LEU A 85 8.30 5.83 -5.38
C LEU A 85 7.71 5.04 -4.19
N ASN A 86 6.38 5.00 -4.06
CA ASN A 86 5.72 4.21 -3.03
C ASN A 86 5.93 2.71 -3.22
N GLN A 87 5.74 2.20 -4.43
CA GLN A 87 5.93 0.78 -4.73
C GLN A 87 7.39 0.35 -4.52
N PHE A 88 8.33 1.17 -4.98
CA PHE A 88 9.75 0.91 -4.84
C PHE A 88 10.19 0.96 -3.37
N ALA A 89 9.78 1.98 -2.62
CA ALA A 89 10.10 2.08 -1.20
C ALA A 89 9.54 0.90 -0.39
N TYR A 90 8.31 0.49 -0.67
CA TYR A 90 7.69 -0.65 -0.02
C TYR A 90 8.40 -1.98 -0.33
N LEU A 91 8.70 -2.26 -1.60
CA LEU A 91 9.43 -3.47 -1.98
C LEU A 91 10.86 -3.45 -1.45
N SER A 92 11.53 -2.29 -1.41
CA SER A 92 12.84 -2.15 -0.77
C SER A 92 12.77 -2.41 0.73
N ALA A 93 11.70 -1.96 1.41
CA ALA A 93 11.47 -2.28 2.81
C ALA A 93 11.30 -3.80 3.03
N ILE A 94 10.55 -4.47 2.16
CA ILE A 94 10.40 -5.93 2.19
C ILE A 94 11.74 -6.63 1.97
N GLN A 95 12.53 -6.17 1.00
CA GLN A 95 13.84 -6.76 0.68
C GLN A 95 14.82 -6.67 1.85
N GLU A 96 14.79 -5.57 2.60
CA GLU A 96 15.67 -5.31 3.74
C GLU A 96 15.12 -5.85 5.07
N THR A 97 13.85 -6.27 5.11
CA THR A 97 13.19 -6.83 6.29
C THR A 97 12.41 -8.09 5.93
N ASN A 98 11.09 -8.00 5.91
CA ASN A 98 10.15 -9.00 5.41
C ASN A 98 8.79 -8.35 5.13
N ALA A 99 7.88 -9.06 4.47
CA ALA A 99 6.57 -8.53 4.08
C ALA A 99 5.73 -8.07 5.29
N GLY A 100 5.77 -8.80 6.41
CA GLY A 100 5.04 -8.43 7.62
C GLY A 100 5.53 -7.12 8.22
N THR A 101 6.83 -7.04 8.50
CA THR A 101 7.48 -5.86 9.10
C THR A 101 7.34 -4.62 8.19
N ALA A 102 7.62 -4.75 6.90
CA ALA A 102 7.51 -3.65 5.94
C ALA A 102 6.08 -3.10 5.87
N THR A 103 5.06 -3.98 5.83
CA THR A 103 3.65 -3.57 5.79
C THR A 103 3.25 -2.84 7.06
N VAL A 104 3.63 -3.35 8.23
CA VAL A 104 3.30 -2.69 9.51
C VAL A 104 3.97 -1.33 9.62
N LEU A 105 5.25 -1.19 9.22
CA LEU A 105 5.94 0.10 9.21
C LEU A 105 5.26 1.10 8.23
N GLN A 106 4.80 0.64 7.08
CA GLN A 106 4.05 1.49 6.14
C GLN A 106 2.73 1.99 6.73
N TYR A 107 2.09 1.20 7.60
CA TYR A 107 0.85 1.58 8.30
C TYR A 107 1.04 2.68 9.35
N VAL A 108 2.24 3.17 9.60
CA VAL A 108 2.48 4.44 10.33
C VAL A 108 2.01 5.66 9.53
N CYS A 109 1.74 5.52 8.23
CA CYS A 109 1.30 6.59 7.32
C CYS A 109 0.18 7.51 7.88
N PRO A 110 -0.94 7.02 8.42
CA PRO A 110 -2.00 7.90 8.96
C PRO A 110 -1.51 8.80 10.10
N VAL A 111 -0.59 8.30 10.92
CA VAL A 111 0.04 9.10 11.99
C VAL A 111 0.92 10.21 11.39
N GLY A 112 1.68 9.88 10.35
CA GLY A 112 2.48 10.88 9.62
C GLY A 112 1.61 11.98 8.99
N ILE A 113 0.47 11.62 8.38
CA ILE A 113 -0.50 12.56 7.82
C ILE A 113 -1.07 13.45 8.93
N LEU A 114 -1.43 12.88 10.07
CA LEU A 114 -1.94 13.61 11.22
C LEU A 114 -0.94 14.67 11.71
N VAL A 115 0.33 14.26 11.93
CA VAL A 115 1.39 15.18 12.36
C VAL A 115 1.55 16.32 11.34
N TYR A 116 1.62 15.99 10.05
CA TYR A 116 1.69 16.99 8.99
C TYR A 116 0.52 17.98 9.02
N THR A 117 -0.70 17.48 9.19
CA THR A 117 -1.92 18.33 9.23
C THR A 117 -1.90 19.25 10.42
N CYS A 118 -1.58 18.75 11.62
CA CYS A 118 -1.45 19.58 12.82
C CYS A 118 -0.41 20.70 12.64
N MET A 119 0.74 20.39 12.04
CA MET A 119 1.79 21.39 11.78
C MET A 119 1.36 22.44 10.74
N LYS A 120 0.72 21.99 9.65
CA LYS A 120 0.25 22.87 8.56
C LYS A 120 -0.83 23.82 9.03
N ASP A 121 -1.81 23.32 9.75
CA ASP A 121 -2.97 24.10 10.19
C ASP A 121 -2.69 24.84 11.52
N ARG A 122 -1.49 24.64 12.11
CA ARG A 122 -1.06 25.19 13.40
C ARG A 122 -2.03 24.90 14.55
N VAL A 123 -2.60 23.70 14.52
CA VAL A 123 -3.54 23.21 15.53
C VAL A 123 -2.83 22.18 16.39
N ALA A 124 -2.95 22.31 17.71
CA ALA A 124 -2.40 21.32 18.63
C ALA A 124 -3.15 20.00 18.49
N PRO A 125 -2.44 18.85 18.49
CA PRO A 125 -3.09 17.56 18.47
C PRO A 125 -3.95 17.34 19.71
N THR A 126 -5.09 16.69 19.54
CA THR A 126 -5.96 16.29 20.66
C THR A 126 -5.31 15.17 21.47
N LEU A 127 -5.79 14.93 22.70
CA LEU A 127 -5.28 13.83 23.53
C LEU A 127 -5.32 12.47 22.83
N VAL A 128 -6.40 12.20 22.10
CA VAL A 128 -6.55 10.96 21.31
C VAL A 128 -5.45 10.84 20.23
N GLU A 129 -5.12 11.93 19.58
CA GLU A 129 -4.05 11.98 18.57
C GLU A 129 -2.67 11.82 19.19
N ILE A 130 -2.42 12.44 20.35
CA ILE A 130 -1.17 12.27 21.12
C ILE A 130 -0.97 10.81 21.50
N ILE A 131 -2.01 10.15 22.00
CA ILE A 131 -1.97 8.71 22.33
C ILE A 131 -1.65 7.89 21.07
N SER A 132 -2.30 8.19 19.94
CA SER A 132 -2.05 7.47 18.67
C SER A 132 -0.61 7.66 18.16
N ILE A 133 -0.06 8.88 18.26
CA ILE A 133 1.34 9.15 17.92
C ILE A 133 2.28 8.36 18.84
N GLY A 134 2.01 8.36 20.14
CA GLY A 134 2.81 7.59 21.12
C GLY A 134 2.77 6.08 20.86
N LEU A 135 1.60 5.53 20.56
CA LEU A 135 1.44 4.12 20.18
C LEU A 135 2.20 3.77 18.89
N ALA A 136 2.15 4.63 17.87
CA ALA A 136 2.86 4.38 16.61
C ALA A 136 4.38 4.44 16.80
N ILE A 137 4.89 5.43 17.53
CA ILE A 137 6.34 5.53 17.82
C ILE A 137 6.80 4.35 18.68
N GLY A 138 6.07 4.03 19.75
CA GLY A 138 6.39 2.90 20.64
C GLY A 138 6.33 1.56 19.88
N GLY A 139 5.31 1.34 19.05
CA GLY A 139 5.18 0.14 18.23
C GLY A 139 6.32 0.00 17.21
N THR A 140 6.68 1.10 16.53
CA THR A 140 7.84 1.12 15.61
C THR A 140 9.14 0.81 16.34
N PHE A 141 9.32 1.37 17.54
CA PHE A 141 10.50 1.08 18.37
C PHE A 141 10.58 -0.40 18.76
N LEU A 142 9.47 -1.00 19.21
CA LEU A 142 9.45 -2.42 19.58
C LEU A 142 9.80 -3.33 18.39
N ILE A 143 9.26 -3.06 17.20
CA ILE A 143 9.57 -3.81 15.99
C ILE A 143 11.04 -3.62 15.58
N ALA A 144 11.54 -2.39 15.65
CA ALA A 144 12.91 -2.08 15.23
C ALA A 144 13.99 -2.69 16.15
N THR A 145 13.66 -2.96 17.42
CA THR A 145 14.63 -3.36 18.46
C THR A 145 14.34 -4.71 19.10
N HIS A 146 13.20 -5.34 18.82
CA HIS A 146 12.65 -6.47 19.60
C HIS A 146 12.62 -6.18 21.12
N GLY A 147 12.42 -4.90 21.49
CA GLY A 147 12.42 -4.43 22.87
C GLY A 147 13.80 -4.27 23.53
N LYS A 148 14.89 -4.44 22.79
CA LYS A 148 16.26 -4.24 23.27
C LYS A 148 16.75 -2.85 22.88
N VAL A 149 17.10 -2.02 23.86
CA VAL A 149 17.46 -0.60 23.63
C VAL A 149 18.82 -0.41 22.96
N ASP A 150 19.68 -1.41 23.06
CA ASP A 150 21.08 -1.40 22.63
C ASP A 150 21.32 -2.05 21.26
N GLN A 151 20.29 -2.63 20.65
CA GLN A 151 20.40 -3.35 19.38
C GLN A 151 19.23 -3.04 18.45
N LEU A 152 19.54 -2.81 17.18
CA LEU A 152 18.52 -2.80 16.12
C LEU A 152 18.35 -4.21 15.58
N SER A 153 17.14 -4.72 15.59
CA SER A 153 16.77 -6.03 15.03
C SER A 153 16.40 -5.93 13.55
N VAL A 154 16.01 -4.74 13.12
CA VAL A 154 15.81 -4.36 11.72
C VAL A 154 17.04 -3.58 11.28
N THR A 155 17.53 -3.83 10.06
CA THR A 155 18.66 -3.04 9.52
C THR A 155 18.29 -1.55 9.49
N PRO A 156 19.26 -0.62 9.70
CA PRO A 156 18.98 0.82 9.54
C PRO A 156 18.36 1.16 8.19
N LEU A 157 18.78 0.46 7.14
CA LEU A 157 18.25 0.63 5.79
C LEU A 157 16.80 0.11 5.68
N GLY A 158 16.49 -1.01 6.31
CA GLY A 158 15.12 -1.55 6.36
C GLY A 158 14.16 -0.63 7.11
N LEU A 159 14.60 -0.07 8.25
CA LEU A 159 13.82 0.93 8.98
C LEU A 159 13.60 2.20 8.15
N PHE A 160 14.65 2.68 7.48
CA PHE A 160 14.55 3.82 6.57
C PHE A 160 13.52 3.58 5.47
N TRP A 161 13.63 2.47 4.73
CA TRP A 161 12.70 2.16 3.66
C TRP A 161 11.27 1.94 4.16
N GLY A 162 11.11 1.30 5.32
CA GLY A 162 9.80 1.10 5.95
C GLY A 162 9.10 2.41 6.27
N LEU A 163 9.77 3.34 6.97
CA LEU A 163 9.21 4.65 7.30
C LEU A 163 9.08 5.56 6.07
N PHE A 164 10.03 5.48 5.13
CA PHE A 164 9.93 6.21 3.87
C PHE A 164 8.78 5.70 3.01
N SER A 165 8.47 4.39 3.05
CA SER A 165 7.28 3.85 2.40
C SER A 165 5.99 4.41 3.00
N ALA A 166 5.94 4.66 4.31
CA ALA A 166 4.79 5.33 4.96
C ALA A 166 4.60 6.76 4.45
N LEU A 167 5.69 7.52 4.27
CA LEU A 167 5.64 8.87 3.71
C LEU A 167 5.16 8.86 2.25
N THR A 168 5.72 7.99 1.43
CA THR A 168 5.34 7.87 0.01
C THR A 168 3.93 7.32 -0.15
N TYR A 169 3.46 6.50 0.78
CA TYR A 169 2.07 6.06 0.85
C TYR A 169 1.10 7.21 1.15
N ALA A 170 1.51 8.19 1.97
CA ALA A 170 0.73 9.41 2.14
C ALA A 170 0.60 10.19 0.82
N LEU A 171 1.67 10.30 0.03
CA LEU A 171 1.61 10.91 -1.30
C LEU A 171 0.71 10.11 -2.26
N TYR A 172 0.77 8.78 -2.22
CA TYR A 172 -0.12 7.90 -2.98
C TYR A 172 -1.61 8.15 -2.65
N ILE A 173 -1.93 8.44 -1.40
CA ILE A 173 -3.31 8.75 -0.98
C ILE A 173 -3.72 10.17 -1.39
N ILE A 174 -2.87 11.17 -1.16
CA ILE A 174 -3.24 12.59 -1.26
C ILE A 174 -3.23 13.09 -2.72
N LEU A 175 -2.19 12.75 -3.48
CA LEU A 175 -1.99 13.30 -4.83
C LEU A 175 -3.14 13.01 -5.81
N PRO A 176 -3.72 11.80 -5.84
CA PRO A 176 -4.75 11.47 -6.85
C PRO A 176 -6.17 11.87 -6.46
N ILE A 177 -6.43 12.46 -5.28
CA ILE A 177 -7.79 12.73 -4.80
C ILE A 177 -8.66 13.46 -5.83
N ALA A 178 -8.14 14.57 -6.38
CA ALA A 178 -8.87 15.36 -7.37
C ALA A 178 -9.08 14.61 -8.70
N LEU A 179 -8.06 13.83 -9.12
CA LEU A 179 -8.13 13.01 -10.32
C LEU A 179 -9.14 11.87 -10.15
N ILE A 180 -9.13 11.18 -9.00
CA ILE A 180 -10.04 10.08 -8.70
C ILE A 180 -11.48 10.58 -8.63
N LYS A 181 -11.73 11.74 -8.03
CA LYS A 181 -13.05 12.37 -8.01
C LYS A 181 -13.59 12.62 -9.42
N LYS A 182 -12.73 13.09 -10.33
CA LYS A 182 -13.14 13.45 -11.70
C LYS A 182 -13.23 12.22 -12.61
N TRP A 183 -12.26 11.30 -12.52
CA TRP A 183 -12.05 10.26 -13.52
C TRP A 183 -12.31 8.84 -13.03
N GLY A 184 -12.41 8.65 -11.71
CA GLY A 184 -12.53 7.32 -11.09
C GLY A 184 -11.17 6.68 -10.83
N SER A 185 -11.14 5.82 -9.81
CA SER A 185 -9.88 5.26 -9.31
C SER A 185 -9.25 4.24 -10.26
N MET A 186 -10.04 3.36 -10.89
CA MET A 186 -9.50 2.33 -11.80
C MET A 186 -8.73 2.95 -12.97
N LEU A 187 -9.30 3.99 -13.62
CA LEU A 187 -8.67 4.72 -14.71
C LEU A 187 -7.40 5.42 -14.25
N VAL A 188 -7.49 6.19 -13.16
CA VAL A 188 -6.35 6.99 -12.65
C VAL A 188 -5.19 6.09 -12.22
N ILE A 189 -5.48 5.02 -11.50
CA ILE A 189 -4.45 4.07 -11.04
C ILE A 189 -3.89 3.31 -12.24
N GLY A 190 -4.73 2.77 -13.12
CA GLY A 190 -4.27 1.97 -14.27
C GLY A 190 -3.36 2.77 -15.22
N VAL A 191 -3.82 3.94 -15.67
CA VAL A 191 -3.01 4.80 -16.55
C VAL A 191 -1.78 5.34 -15.82
N GLY A 192 -1.92 5.72 -14.54
CA GLY A 192 -0.81 6.15 -13.70
C GLY A 192 0.27 5.08 -13.55
N MET A 193 -0.10 3.83 -13.34
CA MET A 193 0.82 2.69 -13.26
C MET A 193 1.58 2.48 -14.58
N VAL A 194 0.89 2.53 -15.73
CA VAL A 194 1.54 2.42 -17.04
C VAL A 194 2.54 3.55 -17.24
N ILE A 195 2.15 4.81 -17.01
CA ILE A 195 3.04 5.97 -17.13
C ILE A 195 4.25 5.80 -16.19
N SER A 196 4.00 5.43 -14.94
CA SER A 196 5.03 5.21 -13.92
C SER A 196 6.04 4.16 -14.37
N GLY A 197 5.57 3.01 -14.85
CA GLY A 197 6.43 1.94 -15.33
C GLY A 197 7.23 2.33 -16.59
N VAL A 198 6.61 3.03 -17.55
CA VAL A 198 7.28 3.50 -18.78
C VAL A 198 8.35 4.54 -18.45
N VAL A 199 8.05 5.52 -17.59
CA VAL A 199 9.02 6.55 -17.15
C VAL A 199 10.21 5.93 -16.41
N ALA A 200 9.96 4.90 -15.61
CA ALA A 200 11.01 4.23 -14.83
C ALA A 200 11.82 3.20 -15.65
N LEU A 201 11.31 2.75 -16.81
CA LEU A 201 11.91 1.68 -17.61
C LEU A 201 13.41 1.85 -17.87
N PRO A 202 13.93 3.04 -18.28
CA PRO A 202 15.35 3.23 -18.55
C PRO A 202 16.26 3.04 -17.34
N PHE A 203 15.72 3.18 -16.13
CA PHE A 203 16.50 3.21 -14.90
C PHE A 203 16.43 1.88 -14.11
N THR A 204 15.53 0.98 -14.49
CA THR A 204 15.21 -0.21 -13.68
C THR A 204 16.01 -1.45 -14.07
N GLY A 205 16.67 -1.45 -15.22
CA GLY A 205 17.38 -2.62 -15.72
C GLY A 205 16.48 -3.81 -16.06
N VAL A 206 15.15 -3.60 -16.14
CA VAL A 206 14.19 -4.68 -16.38
C VAL A 206 14.38 -5.39 -17.70
N LEU A 207 14.88 -4.69 -18.72
CA LEU A 207 15.13 -5.29 -20.05
C LEU A 207 16.31 -6.26 -20.07
N GLN A 208 17.24 -6.16 -19.11
CA GLN A 208 18.38 -7.02 -18.93
C GLN A 208 18.16 -8.10 -17.86
N ALA A 209 17.05 -8.00 -17.11
CA ALA A 209 16.78 -8.90 -16.00
C ALA A 209 16.45 -10.31 -16.51
N SER A 210 17.15 -11.30 -15.98
CA SER A 210 16.78 -12.70 -16.20
C SER A 210 15.62 -13.06 -15.26
N ILE A 211 14.47 -13.36 -15.83
CA ILE A 211 13.26 -13.73 -15.07
C ILE A 211 13.12 -15.25 -15.12
N PRO A 212 13.20 -15.95 -13.98
CA PRO A 212 12.95 -17.38 -13.94
C PRO A 212 11.53 -17.71 -14.40
N THR A 213 11.38 -18.86 -15.09
CA THR A 213 10.09 -19.31 -15.66
C THR A 213 9.57 -20.58 -15.00
N ASN A 214 10.09 -20.97 -13.83
CA ASN A 214 9.56 -22.10 -13.10
C ASN A 214 8.17 -21.82 -12.50
N LEU A 215 7.43 -22.87 -12.14
CA LEU A 215 6.05 -22.75 -11.67
C LEU A 215 5.93 -21.90 -10.40
N ASP A 216 6.84 -22.05 -9.44
CA ASP A 216 6.79 -21.28 -8.18
C ASP A 216 6.96 -19.78 -8.43
N PHE A 217 7.81 -19.44 -9.38
CA PHE A 217 8.01 -18.07 -9.81
C PHE A 217 6.76 -17.48 -10.48
N LEU A 218 6.12 -18.27 -11.36
CA LEU A 218 4.87 -17.87 -12.02
C LEU A 218 3.73 -17.69 -11.01
N PHE A 219 3.63 -18.57 -10.00
CA PHE A 219 2.65 -18.41 -8.91
C PHE A 219 2.92 -17.15 -8.08
N ALA A 220 4.17 -16.86 -7.74
CA ALA A 220 4.52 -15.64 -7.02
C ALA A 220 4.26 -14.38 -7.87
N PHE A 221 4.54 -14.39 -9.17
CA PHE A 221 4.16 -13.32 -10.09
C PHE A 221 2.64 -13.14 -10.17
N ALA A 222 1.88 -14.21 -10.28
CA ALA A 222 0.42 -14.15 -10.24
C ALA A 222 -0.07 -13.59 -8.90
N GLY A 223 0.57 -13.97 -7.79
CA GLY A 223 0.30 -13.46 -6.46
C GLY A 223 0.45 -11.94 -6.36
N ILE A 224 1.55 -11.38 -6.85
CA ILE A 224 1.77 -9.94 -6.75
C ILE A 224 1.00 -9.14 -7.80
N ILE A 225 0.90 -9.60 -9.05
CA ILE A 225 0.31 -8.84 -10.15
C ILE A 225 -1.20 -9.07 -10.24
N ILE A 226 -1.64 -10.32 -10.36
CA ILE A 226 -3.05 -10.64 -10.59
C ILE A 226 -3.82 -10.51 -9.28
N ILE A 227 -3.41 -11.23 -8.23
CA ILE A 227 -4.13 -11.26 -6.96
C ILE A 227 -3.94 -9.94 -6.20
N GLY A 228 -2.70 -9.53 -5.97
CA GLY A 228 -2.38 -8.40 -5.13
C GLY A 228 -2.54 -7.03 -5.79
N THR A 229 -2.71 -6.97 -7.12
CA THR A 229 -2.91 -5.68 -7.77
C THR A 229 -4.24 -5.66 -8.51
N VAL A 230 -4.42 -6.40 -9.59
CA VAL A 230 -5.64 -6.31 -10.41
C VAL A 230 -6.88 -6.70 -9.61
N PHE A 231 -6.86 -7.86 -8.97
CA PHE A 231 -8.00 -8.36 -8.19
C PHE A 231 -8.20 -7.53 -6.91
N ALA A 232 -7.15 -7.30 -6.12
CA ALA A 232 -7.28 -6.60 -4.84
C ALA A 232 -7.81 -5.17 -5.02
N TYR A 233 -7.27 -4.39 -5.97
CA TYR A 233 -7.79 -3.05 -6.24
C TYR A 233 -9.24 -3.07 -6.72
N THR A 234 -9.60 -3.97 -7.64
CA THR A 234 -10.98 -4.05 -8.14
C THR A 234 -11.96 -4.48 -7.04
N ALA A 235 -11.59 -5.44 -6.21
CA ALA A 235 -12.39 -5.89 -5.08
C ALA A 235 -12.53 -4.76 -4.03
N PHE A 236 -11.43 -4.11 -3.64
CA PHE A 236 -11.46 -2.99 -2.70
C PHE A 236 -12.37 -1.86 -3.17
N LEU A 237 -12.23 -1.42 -4.44
CA LEU A 237 -13.07 -0.37 -5.00
C LEU A 237 -14.55 -0.75 -5.02
N LYS A 238 -14.87 -2.01 -5.33
CA LYS A 238 -16.24 -2.51 -5.26
C LYS A 238 -16.76 -2.55 -3.83
N GLY A 239 -15.93 -2.97 -2.88
CA GLY A 239 -16.24 -2.90 -1.45
C GLY A 239 -16.54 -1.46 -1.01
N ALA A 240 -15.62 -0.53 -1.31
CA ALA A 240 -15.75 0.88 -0.96
C ALA A 240 -17.00 1.55 -1.57
N SER A 241 -17.40 1.15 -2.78
CA SER A 241 -18.65 1.63 -3.40
C SER A 241 -19.92 1.15 -2.68
N LEU A 242 -19.86 0.05 -1.94
CA LEU A 242 -21.00 -0.54 -1.23
C LEU A 242 -21.14 -0.10 0.22
N ILE A 243 -20.01 0.11 0.93
CA ILE A 243 -20.00 0.40 2.38
C ILE A 243 -19.35 1.74 2.75
N GLY A 244 -18.87 2.47 1.75
CA GLY A 244 -18.22 3.77 1.89
C GLY A 244 -16.70 3.64 2.12
N PRO A 245 -15.94 4.70 1.77
CA PRO A 245 -14.47 4.66 1.79
C PRO A 245 -13.88 4.48 3.20
N VAL A 246 -14.45 5.13 4.21
CA VAL A 246 -13.94 5.08 5.59
C VAL A 246 -14.06 3.67 6.18
N LYS A 247 -15.24 3.03 6.07
CA LYS A 247 -15.41 1.65 6.53
C LYS A 247 -14.51 0.68 5.76
N SER A 248 -14.31 0.91 4.47
CA SER A 248 -13.44 0.06 3.67
C SER A 248 -11.98 0.20 4.07
N SER A 249 -11.49 1.41 4.33
CA SER A 249 -10.10 1.60 4.80
C SER A 249 -9.85 0.94 6.16
N LEU A 250 -10.80 1.03 7.08
CA LEU A 250 -10.73 0.34 8.37
C LEU A 250 -10.67 -1.19 8.22
N LEU A 251 -11.53 -1.76 7.35
CA LEU A 251 -11.55 -3.21 7.11
C LEU A 251 -10.30 -3.68 6.35
N ALA A 252 -9.72 -2.83 5.51
CA ALA A 252 -8.48 -3.13 4.81
C ALA A 252 -7.27 -3.23 5.75
N SER A 253 -7.36 -2.72 6.99
CA SER A 253 -6.32 -2.90 8.02
C SER A 253 -6.10 -4.36 8.44
N ILE A 254 -6.83 -5.32 7.87
CA ILE A 254 -6.51 -6.75 7.90
C ILE A 254 -5.20 -7.07 7.13
N GLU A 255 -4.77 -6.19 6.21
CA GLU A 255 -3.58 -6.38 5.38
C GLU A 255 -2.31 -6.66 6.17
N PRO A 256 -1.89 -5.86 7.19
CA PRO A 256 -0.70 -6.15 7.98
C PRO A 256 -0.77 -7.51 8.69
N ILE A 257 -1.94 -7.87 9.20
CA ILE A 257 -2.16 -9.18 9.86
C ILE A 257 -1.96 -10.30 8.83
N SER A 258 -2.52 -10.13 7.64
CA SER A 258 -2.38 -11.11 6.55
C SER A 258 -0.95 -11.20 6.04
N ALA A 259 -0.22 -10.06 5.94
CA ALA A 259 1.18 -10.03 5.53
C ALA A 259 2.08 -10.80 6.50
N VAL A 260 1.90 -10.61 7.82
CA VAL A 260 2.61 -11.36 8.85
C VAL A 260 2.27 -12.86 8.77
N PHE A 261 0.99 -13.19 8.62
CA PHE A 261 0.54 -14.57 8.51
C PHE A 261 1.15 -15.29 7.30
N PHE A 262 1.13 -14.67 6.12
CA PHE A 262 1.71 -15.27 4.92
C PHE A 262 3.24 -15.29 4.94
N ALA A 263 3.90 -14.26 5.51
CA ALA A 263 5.35 -14.28 5.69
C ALA A 263 5.79 -15.43 6.62
N PHE A 264 5.07 -15.67 7.71
CA PHE A 264 5.30 -16.82 8.58
C PHE A 264 5.04 -18.15 7.85
N LEU A 265 3.90 -18.28 7.16
CA LEU A 265 3.48 -19.54 6.54
C LEU A 265 4.35 -19.91 5.32
N ILE A 266 4.61 -18.97 4.42
CA ILE A 266 5.24 -19.21 3.12
C ILE A 266 6.76 -19.02 3.20
N MET A 267 7.21 -17.91 3.82
CA MET A 267 8.63 -17.58 3.89
C MET A 267 9.31 -18.13 5.13
N LYS A 268 8.54 -18.73 6.07
CA LYS A 268 9.03 -19.25 7.36
C LYS A 268 9.71 -18.18 8.22
N GLU A 269 9.27 -16.93 8.08
CA GLU A 269 9.75 -15.81 8.89
C GLU A 269 9.45 -16.04 10.37
N GLN A 270 10.39 -15.66 11.22
CA GLN A 270 10.24 -15.76 12.66
C GLN A 270 9.87 -14.41 13.26
N PHE A 271 8.76 -14.38 13.99
CA PHE A 271 8.31 -13.21 14.72
C PHE A 271 8.37 -13.50 16.23
N TYR A 272 8.89 -12.57 17.00
CA TYR A 272 8.92 -12.67 18.44
C TYR A 272 7.61 -12.11 19.04
N ALA A 273 7.28 -12.52 20.27
CA ALA A 273 6.08 -12.01 20.96
C ALA A 273 6.05 -10.48 21.05
N ILE A 274 7.22 -9.85 21.22
CA ILE A 274 7.34 -8.40 21.31
C ILE A 274 7.01 -7.70 19.97
N ASP A 275 7.28 -8.34 18.83
CA ASP A 275 6.92 -7.80 17.51
C ASP A 275 5.40 -7.72 17.36
N PHE A 276 4.67 -8.73 17.83
CA PHE A 276 3.20 -8.70 17.83
C PHE A 276 2.66 -7.59 18.73
N VAL A 277 3.33 -7.28 19.85
CA VAL A 277 2.96 -6.12 20.67
C VAL A 277 3.18 -4.82 19.89
N GLY A 278 4.33 -4.64 19.25
CA GLY A 278 4.62 -3.48 18.41
C GLY A 278 3.63 -3.33 17.24
N MET A 279 3.32 -4.43 16.55
CA MET A 279 2.31 -4.46 15.48
C MET A 279 0.92 -4.06 16.00
N ALA A 280 0.50 -4.63 17.15
CA ALA A 280 -0.77 -4.29 17.76
C ALA A 280 -0.85 -2.80 18.15
N MET A 281 0.22 -2.21 18.67
CA MET A 281 0.28 -0.78 19.00
C MET A 281 0.10 0.09 17.76
N ILE A 282 0.76 -0.22 16.63
CA ILE A 282 0.61 0.53 15.38
C ILE A 282 -0.81 0.40 14.83
N LEU A 283 -1.37 -0.82 14.81
CA LEU A 283 -2.73 -1.06 14.34
C LEU A 283 -3.78 -0.36 15.22
N LEU A 284 -3.57 -0.32 16.54
CA LEU A 284 -4.41 0.43 17.47
C LEU A 284 -4.33 1.94 17.19
N ALA A 285 -3.13 2.48 16.98
CA ALA A 285 -2.94 3.89 16.64
C ALA A 285 -3.75 4.28 15.38
N VAL A 286 -3.63 3.48 14.32
CA VAL A 286 -4.36 3.69 13.06
C VAL A 286 -5.86 3.57 13.26
N THR A 287 -6.31 2.57 14.01
CA THR A 287 -7.74 2.32 14.29
C THR A 287 -8.35 3.49 15.07
N ILE A 288 -7.66 3.99 16.09
CA ILE A 288 -8.12 5.11 16.92
C ILE A 288 -8.28 6.39 16.06
N ILE A 289 -7.29 6.73 15.22
CA ILE A 289 -7.37 7.89 14.32
C ILE A 289 -8.55 7.72 13.35
N SER A 290 -8.64 6.57 12.69
CA SER A 290 -9.69 6.31 11.70
C SER A 290 -11.10 6.31 12.30
N LEU A 291 -11.28 5.80 13.53
CA LEU A 291 -12.56 5.86 14.24
C LEU A 291 -12.93 7.29 14.63
N LYS A 292 -11.95 8.10 15.07
CA LYS A 292 -12.19 9.52 15.36
C LYS A 292 -12.70 10.24 14.12
N ASP A 293 -12.04 10.08 12.98
CA ASP A 293 -12.42 10.72 11.72
C ASP A 293 -13.83 10.28 11.28
N LEU A 294 -14.16 9.00 11.43
CA LEU A 294 -15.50 8.47 11.16
C LEU A 294 -16.58 9.12 12.06
N LEU A 295 -16.29 9.28 13.36
CA LEU A 295 -17.23 9.90 14.29
C LEU A 295 -17.45 11.39 13.99
N LEU A 296 -16.41 12.11 13.55
CA LEU A 296 -16.51 13.49 13.13
C LEU A 296 -17.33 13.64 11.84
N GLU A 297 -17.14 12.74 10.86
CA GLU A 297 -17.94 12.73 9.64
C GLU A 297 -19.44 12.46 9.90
N ILE A 298 -19.75 11.57 10.86
CA ILE A 298 -21.14 11.27 11.25
C ILE A 298 -21.80 12.48 11.93
N LYS A 299 -21.06 13.23 12.76
CA LYS A 299 -21.58 14.42 13.47
C LYS A 299 -21.76 15.64 12.57
N SER A 300 -21.10 15.68 11.42
CA SER A 300 -21.17 16.79 10.46
C SER A 300 -22.30 16.62 9.43
N LYS A 301 -22.97 15.48 9.41
CA LYS A 301 -24.17 15.17 8.61
C LYS A 301 -25.44 15.33 9.41
#